data_f5eac66949d0727d3da44b7ba41f8de0
#
_entry.id   f5eac66949d0727d3da44b7ba41f8de0
#
_cell.length_a   1.000
_cell.length_b   1.000
_cell.length_c   1.000
_cell.angle_alpha   90.00
_cell.angle_beta   90.00
_cell.angle_gamma   90.00
#
_symmetry.space_group_name_H-M   'P 1'
#
loop_
_entity.id
_entity.type
_entity.pdbx_description
1 polymer ?
#
loop_
_entity_poly.entity_id
_entity_poly.type
_entity_poly.pdbx_seq_one_letter_code
_entity_poly.pdbx_strand_id
1 'polypeptide(L)'
;MQLSKTNFLQYLNCSKSLWLLKHRPDVYPQQSVSNYEKKLAEEGYRVQKLVEGFLLQDESADKYLFNKVYKTNQGLYAEADIIRKNEDGTVNIYEVKSSSSASNVHLTDATFQTIVLERSGVIVKSIYIVHLNKEYVRSEGLNIGEMMTFSIVTEQVRNIIDEIAVKVDCAVTLLEQAEIDETSCSCLELSKSHHCASFNYFNPDIPKPSIYNLPRIHKNKILMFSREMRFDLNDIDESEVSGNQLSVLQAAKTKSPVINESILEKFYDQVKYPLYFLDYETFSSAIPMLDGVKPYAHIPFQFSLHVIPREGSEELQHFEYLADGAELPIEMIERMQDCIGSTGSLVSWHKSFENTRNKEMGVLYPDKFDFLNDISTRMIDLEDIFKKGYVDIAFGGSTSIKKVLPVIVPELSYDNMKVANGTDAMEAFTRMVELPDGLERKKLKEDMLEYCKLDTLAMVEIFKKFEQYI
;
A
#
# COMPACT_ATOMS: atom_id res chain seq x y z
N MET A 1 -29.38 -14.91 4.22
CA MET A 1 -28.45 -13.80 3.78
C MET A 1 -27.55 -14.30 2.66
N GLN A 2 -26.92 -13.40 1.90
CA GLN A 2 -26.04 -13.78 0.78
C GLN A 2 -24.58 -13.75 1.21
N LEU A 3 -23.82 -14.83 0.91
CA LEU A 3 -22.37 -14.92 1.11
C LEU A 3 -21.67 -14.80 -0.25
N SER A 4 -20.99 -13.69 -0.48
CA SER A 4 -20.14 -13.45 -1.66
C SER A 4 -18.69 -13.81 -1.37
N LYS A 5 -17.84 -13.86 -2.41
CA LYS A 5 -16.40 -14.01 -2.32
C LYS A 5 -15.77 -13.03 -1.32
N THR A 6 -16.05 -11.73 -1.47
CA THR A 6 -15.55 -10.68 -0.56
C THR A 6 -15.98 -10.91 0.89
N ASN A 7 -17.25 -11.29 1.10
CA ASN A 7 -17.76 -11.60 2.44
C ASN A 7 -17.09 -12.85 3.03
N PHE A 8 -16.80 -13.85 2.21
CA PHE A 8 -16.08 -15.04 2.67
C PHE A 8 -14.65 -14.74 3.09
N LEU A 9 -13.93 -13.90 2.34
CA LEU A 9 -12.60 -13.42 2.76
C LEU A 9 -12.66 -12.62 4.06
N GLN A 10 -13.69 -11.78 4.23
CA GLN A 10 -13.92 -11.09 5.50
C GLN A 10 -14.20 -12.06 6.66
N TYR A 11 -14.98 -13.12 6.42
CA TYR A 11 -15.20 -14.19 7.39
C TYR A 11 -13.89 -14.85 7.83
N LEU A 12 -13.02 -15.17 6.88
CA LEU A 12 -11.72 -15.78 7.17
C LEU A 12 -10.80 -14.86 7.98
N ASN A 13 -10.86 -13.55 7.74
CA ASN A 13 -10.12 -12.57 8.53
C ASN A 13 -10.72 -12.39 9.94
N CYS A 14 -12.04 -12.19 10.02
CA CYS A 14 -12.76 -12.03 11.28
C CYS A 14 -14.25 -12.37 11.10
N SER A 15 -14.67 -13.53 11.58
CA SER A 15 -16.06 -14.00 11.46
C SER A 15 -17.06 -13.05 12.11
N LYS A 16 -16.76 -12.52 13.30
CA LYS A 16 -17.60 -11.54 14.00
C LYS A 16 -17.74 -10.22 13.22
N SER A 17 -16.70 -9.79 12.51
CA SER A 17 -16.77 -8.60 11.65
C SER A 17 -17.69 -8.79 10.45
N LEU A 18 -17.72 -9.99 9.85
CA LEU A 18 -18.71 -10.32 8.82
C LEU A 18 -20.13 -10.31 9.39
N TRP A 19 -20.33 -10.94 10.55
CA TRP A 19 -21.65 -10.97 11.17
C TRP A 19 -22.16 -9.55 11.44
N LEU A 20 -21.34 -8.69 12.02
CA LEU A 20 -21.66 -7.28 12.31
C LEU A 20 -22.05 -6.52 11.03
N LEU A 21 -21.28 -6.69 9.95
CA LEU A 21 -21.59 -6.07 8.65
C LEU A 21 -22.99 -6.47 8.14
N LYS A 22 -23.39 -7.72 8.35
CA LYS A 22 -24.63 -8.27 7.78
C LYS A 22 -25.85 -8.07 8.66
N HIS A 23 -25.70 -8.10 9.98
CA HIS A 23 -26.80 -8.00 10.94
C HIS A 23 -26.96 -6.60 11.53
N ARG A 24 -25.88 -5.85 11.65
CA ARG A 24 -25.84 -4.52 12.28
C ARG A 24 -25.09 -3.50 11.40
N PRO A 25 -25.51 -3.28 10.15
CA PRO A 25 -24.85 -2.35 9.22
C PRO A 25 -24.89 -0.89 9.71
N ASP A 26 -25.81 -0.56 10.60
CA ASP A 26 -25.96 0.74 11.26
C ASP A 26 -24.79 1.07 12.21
N VAL A 27 -24.24 0.06 12.87
CA VAL A 27 -23.09 0.22 13.80
C VAL A 27 -21.76 -0.29 13.20
N TYR A 28 -21.82 -0.96 12.06
CA TYR A 28 -20.62 -1.38 11.35
C TYR A 28 -19.83 -0.15 10.90
N PRO A 29 -18.51 -0.07 11.21
CA PRO A 29 -17.70 1.07 10.83
C PRO A 29 -17.71 1.30 9.32
N GLN A 30 -18.27 2.42 8.89
CA GLN A 30 -18.27 2.82 7.49
C GLN A 30 -16.85 3.21 7.10
N GLN A 31 -16.25 2.45 6.21
CA GLN A 31 -14.98 2.81 5.58
C GLN A 31 -15.28 3.51 4.26
N SER A 32 -14.81 4.74 4.10
CA SER A 32 -14.80 5.36 2.78
C SER A 32 -13.81 4.62 1.90
N VAL A 33 -14.25 4.17 0.74
CA VAL A 33 -13.34 3.61 -0.28
C VAL A 33 -12.37 4.72 -0.70
N SER A 34 -11.09 4.52 -0.46
CA SER A 34 -10.06 5.47 -0.85
C SER A 34 -10.00 5.61 -2.39
N ASN A 35 -9.49 6.71 -2.86
CA ASN A 35 -9.29 6.91 -4.30
C ASN A 35 -8.33 5.86 -4.88
N TYR A 36 -7.33 5.48 -4.10
CA TYR A 36 -6.41 4.40 -4.47
C TYR A 36 -7.11 3.04 -4.65
N GLU A 37 -8.03 2.68 -3.75
CA GLU A 37 -8.82 1.43 -3.89
C GLU A 37 -9.72 1.47 -5.12
N LYS A 38 -10.31 2.63 -5.44
CA LYS A 38 -11.07 2.82 -6.68
C LYS A 38 -10.18 2.62 -7.91
N LYS A 39 -9.00 3.25 -7.93
CA LYS A 39 -8.01 3.08 -9.00
C LYS A 39 -7.62 1.61 -9.19
N LEU A 40 -7.32 0.89 -8.09
CA LEU A 40 -6.99 -0.54 -8.17
C LEU A 40 -8.14 -1.38 -8.76
N ALA A 41 -9.38 -1.06 -8.40
CA ALA A 41 -10.57 -1.73 -8.95
C ALA A 41 -10.73 -1.45 -10.46
N GLU A 42 -10.53 -0.20 -10.89
CA GLU A 42 -10.57 0.19 -12.30
C GLU A 42 -9.45 -0.48 -13.11
N GLU A 43 -8.23 -0.52 -12.57
CA GLU A 43 -7.11 -1.24 -13.19
C GLU A 43 -7.39 -2.74 -13.32
N GLY A 44 -7.96 -3.35 -12.27
CA GLY A 44 -8.40 -4.75 -12.31
C GLY A 44 -9.40 -5.01 -13.43
N TYR A 45 -10.40 -4.13 -13.56
CA TYR A 45 -11.36 -4.22 -14.65
C TYR A 45 -10.73 -4.03 -16.05
N ARG A 46 -9.81 -3.07 -16.20
CA ARG A 46 -9.08 -2.86 -17.48
C ARG A 46 -8.25 -4.10 -17.84
N VAL A 47 -7.54 -4.70 -16.87
CA VAL A 47 -6.77 -5.94 -17.09
C VAL A 47 -7.69 -7.08 -17.52
N GLN A 48 -8.84 -7.27 -16.86
CA GLN A 48 -9.83 -8.29 -17.24
C GLN A 48 -10.30 -8.09 -18.68
N LYS A 49 -10.61 -6.86 -19.09
CA LYS A 49 -11.03 -6.56 -20.49
C LYS A 49 -9.95 -6.89 -21.53
N LEU A 50 -8.66 -6.68 -21.20
CA LEU A 50 -7.57 -7.08 -22.07
C LEU A 50 -7.49 -8.60 -22.22
N VAL A 51 -7.67 -9.36 -21.14
CA VAL A 51 -7.70 -10.83 -21.16
C VAL A 51 -8.92 -11.34 -21.95
N GLU A 52 -10.11 -10.76 -21.74
CA GLU A 52 -11.31 -11.09 -22.54
C GLU A 52 -11.04 -10.92 -24.04
N GLY A 53 -10.51 -9.74 -24.43
CA GLY A 53 -10.16 -9.45 -25.83
C GLY A 53 -9.12 -10.41 -26.40
N PHE A 54 -8.12 -10.79 -25.62
CA PHE A 54 -7.08 -11.74 -26.03
C PHE A 54 -7.66 -13.14 -26.28
N LEU A 55 -8.50 -13.65 -25.38
CA LEU A 55 -9.11 -14.98 -25.54
C LEU A 55 -10.07 -15.07 -26.73
N LEU A 56 -10.67 -13.95 -27.14
CA LEU A 56 -11.57 -13.89 -28.29
C LEU A 56 -10.85 -13.81 -29.64
N GLN A 57 -9.51 -13.67 -29.68
CA GLN A 57 -8.77 -13.65 -30.95
C GLN A 57 -8.75 -15.03 -31.64
N ASP A 58 -8.65 -16.10 -30.82
CA ASP A 58 -8.44 -17.45 -31.30
C ASP A 58 -9.69 -18.32 -31.28
N GLU A 59 -10.75 -17.91 -30.54
CA GLU A 59 -11.94 -18.73 -30.36
C GLU A 59 -13.24 -17.90 -30.48
N SER A 60 -14.31 -18.58 -30.90
CA SER A 60 -15.64 -17.97 -31.01
C SER A 60 -16.22 -17.52 -29.68
N ALA A 61 -16.84 -16.34 -29.66
CA ALA A 61 -17.38 -15.71 -28.46
C ALA A 61 -18.47 -16.53 -27.74
N ASP A 62 -19.17 -17.42 -28.45
CA ASP A 62 -20.21 -18.29 -27.87
C ASP A 62 -19.64 -19.35 -26.91
N LYS A 63 -18.35 -19.62 -26.96
CA LYS A 63 -17.64 -20.49 -26.03
C LYS A 63 -17.40 -19.83 -24.65
N TYR A 64 -17.48 -18.51 -24.55
CA TYR A 64 -17.17 -17.79 -23.34
C TYR A 64 -18.41 -17.18 -22.67
N LEU A 65 -18.38 -17.07 -21.32
CA LEU A 65 -19.29 -16.29 -20.51
C LEU A 65 -18.44 -15.35 -19.64
N PHE A 66 -18.70 -14.06 -19.72
CA PHE A 66 -17.99 -13.02 -18.97
C PHE A 66 -18.89 -12.51 -17.84
N ASN A 67 -18.30 -12.26 -16.66
CA ASN A 67 -18.97 -11.75 -15.47
C ASN A 67 -20.25 -12.55 -15.14
N LYS A 68 -20.17 -13.87 -15.29
CA LYS A 68 -21.33 -14.73 -15.09
C LYS A 68 -21.61 -14.99 -13.63
N VAL A 69 -22.81 -14.62 -13.20
CA VAL A 69 -23.29 -14.83 -11.84
C VAL A 69 -23.83 -16.24 -11.65
N TYR A 70 -23.41 -16.89 -10.55
CA TYR A 70 -23.91 -18.16 -10.04
C TYR A 70 -24.43 -17.97 -8.61
N LYS A 71 -25.55 -18.64 -8.30
CA LYS A 71 -26.19 -18.59 -6.98
C LYS A 71 -26.64 -19.98 -6.58
N THR A 72 -26.51 -20.30 -5.30
CA THR A 72 -27.04 -21.54 -4.73
C THR A 72 -28.27 -21.27 -3.87
N ASN A 73 -29.05 -22.30 -3.62
CA ASN A 73 -30.20 -22.22 -2.69
C ASN A 73 -29.77 -21.91 -1.25
N GLN A 74 -28.50 -22.15 -0.90
CA GLN A 74 -27.92 -21.84 0.41
C GLN A 74 -27.46 -20.37 0.53
N GLY A 75 -27.70 -19.53 -0.49
CA GLY A 75 -27.34 -18.12 -0.47
C GLY A 75 -25.88 -17.83 -0.85
N LEU A 76 -25.14 -18.81 -1.40
CA LEU A 76 -23.82 -18.53 -1.94
C LEU A 76 -23.93 -17.75 -3.26
N TYR A 77 -22.99 -16.83 -3.48
CA TYR A 77 -22.95 -15.97 -4.67
C TYR A 77 -21.52 -15.86 -5.18
N ALA A 78 -21.34 -16.16 -6.45
CA ALA A 78 -20.09 -15.87 -7.16
C ALA A 78 -20.38 -15.21 -8.51
N GLU A 79 -19.59 -14.23 -8.86
CA GLU A 79 -19.47 -13.69 -10.20
C GLU A 79 -18.12 -14.13 -10.73
N ALA A 80 -18.14 -15.00 -11.73
CA ALA A 80 -16.93 -15.53 -12.34
C ALA A 80 -16.48 -14.58 -13.46
N ASP A 81 -15.22 -14.16 -13.43
CA ASP A 81 -14.67 -13.22 -14.41
C ASP A 81 -14.81 -13.77 -15.82
N ILE A 82 -14.28 -14.97 -16.08
CA ILE A 82 -14.35 -15.61 -17.39
C ILE A 82 -14.59 -17.12 -17.21
N ILE A 83 -15.61 -17.63 -17.90
CA ILE A 83 -15.92 -19.06 -18.02
C ILE A 83 -15.78 -19.48 -19.47
N ARG A 84 -14.99 -20.50 -19.78
CA ARG A 84 -14.93 -21.13 -21.09
C ARG A 84 -15.69 -22.47 -21.06
N LYS A 85 -16.66 -22.62 -21.95
CA LYS A 85 -17.41 -23.88 -22.14
C LYS A 85 -16.60 -24.87 -22.96
N ASN A 86 -16.51 -26.08 -22.52
CA ASN A 86 -15.88 -27.20 -23.24
C ASN A 86 -16.92 -28.01 -24.00
N GLU A 87 -16.52 -28.73 -25.03
CA GLU A 87 -17.41 -29.56 -25.85
C GLU A 87 -18.00 -30.74 -25.07
N ASP A 88 -17.35 -31.18 -24.02
CA ASP A 88 -17.79 -32.25 -23.11
C ASP A 88 -18.81 -31.78 -22.03
N GLY A 89 -19.27 -30.52 -22.13
CA GLY A 89 -20.22 -29.95 -21.18
C GLY A 89 -19.61 -29.45 -19.87
N THR A 90 -18.30 -29.61 -19.69
CA THR A 90 -17.57 -29.03 -18.55
C THR A 90 -17.18 -27.58 -18.81
N VAL A 91 -16.66 -26.89 -17.79
CA VAL A 91 -16.17 -25.53 -17.95
C VAL A 91 -14.75 -25.36 -17.40
N ASN A 92 -14.03 -24.38 -17.95
CA ASN A 92 -12.81 -23.85 -17.34
C ASN A 92 -13.11 -22.47 -16.73
N ILE A 93 -12.54 -22.22 -15.55
CA ILE A 93 -12.62 -20.92 -14.84
C ILE A 93 -11.31 -20.18 -15.06
N TYR A 94 -11.41 -18.89 -15.40
CA TYR A 94 -10.27 -17.97 -15.41
C TYR A 94 -10.58 -16.82 -14.46
N GLU A 95 -9.91 -16.81 -13.32
CA GLU A 95 -9.94 -15.72 -12.34
C GLU A 95 -8.84 -14.73 -12.68
N VAL A 96 -9.20 -13.53 -13.08
CA VAL A 96 -8.25 -12.50 -13.51
C VAL A 96 -7.84 -11.62 -12.34
N LYS A 97 -6.55 -11.40 -12.22
CA LYS A 97 -5.96 -10.55 -11.18
C LYS A 97 -4.98 -9.55 -11.78
N SER A 98 -5.07 -8.31 -11.36
CA SER A 98 -4.07 -7.29 -11.72
C SER A 98 -2.75 -7.43 -10.96
N SER A 99 -2.58 -8.41 -10.06
CA SER A 99 -1.32 -8.68 -9.37
C SER A 99 -0.27 -9.31 -10.27
N SER A 100 1.01 -9.21 -9.91
CA SER A 100 2.14 -9.79 -10.64
C SER A 100 2.45 -11.26 -10.30
N SER A 101 1.63 -11.89 -9.44
CA SER A 101 1.76 -13.30 -9.07
C SER A 101 0.46 -13.85 -8.48
N ALA A 102 0.26 -15.16 -8.58
CA ALA A 102 -0.77 -15.86 -7.82
C ALA A 102 -0.40 -15.89 -6.32
N SER A 103 -1.40 -15.74 -5.44
CA SER A 103 -1.24 -15.76 -4.00
C SER A 103 -2.22 -16.75 -3.35
N ASN A 104 -2.00 -17.08 -2.06
CA ASN A 104 -2.93 -17.94 -1.31
C ASN A 104 -4.35 -17.32 -1.23
N VAL A 105 -4.47 -16.00 -1.20
CA VAL A 105 -5.78 -15.33 -1.23
C VAL A 105 -6.48 -15.56 -2.57
N HIS A 106 -5.74 -15.47 -3.68
CA HIS A 106 -6.29 -15.76 -5.02
C HIS A 106 -6.69 -17.23 -5.17
N LEU A 107 -5.91 -18.15 -4.56
CA LEU A 107 -6.27 -19.56 -4.53
C LEU A 107 -7.55 -19.81 -3.73
N THR A 108 -7.72 -19.13 -2.59
CA THR A 108 -8.95 -19.17 -1.80
C THR A 108 -10.15 -18.62 -2.58
N ASP A 109 -9.96 -17.50 -3.30
CA ASP A 109 -10.97 -16.90 -4.19
C ASP A 109 -11.44 -17.91 -5.25
N ALA A 110 -10.50 -18.49 -6.00
CA ALA A 110 -10.79 -19.46 -7.06
C ALA A 110 -11.46 -20.72 -6.47
N THR A 111 -11.09 -21.13 -5.25
CA THR A 111 -11.70 -22.28 -4.56
C THR A 111 -13.14 -21.97 -4.17
N PHE A 112 -13.40 -20.78 -3.59
CA PHE A 112 -14.76 -20.36 -3.25
C PHE A 112 -15.66 -20.33 -4.50
N GLN A 113 -15.19 -19.74 -5.59
CA GLN A 113 -15.94 -19.71 -6.86
C GLN A 113 -16.22 -21.13 -7.38
N THR A 114 -15.21 -22.02 -7.35
CA THR A 114 -15.38 -23.42 -7.76
C THR A 114 -16.48 -24.08 -6.95
N ILE A 115 -16.50 -23.94 -5.62
CA ILE A 115 -17.54 -24.45 -4.74
C ILE A 115 -18.93 -23.94 -5.14
N VAL A 116 -19.07 -22.65 -5.40
CA VAL A 116 -20.34 -22.04 -5.80
C VAL A 116 -20.83 -22.59 -7.15
N LEU A 117 -19.96 -22.69 -8.15
CA LEU A 117 -20.29 -23.22 -9.46
C LEU A 117 -20.73 -24.69 -9.35
N GLU A 118 -19.97 -25.52 -8.67
CA GLU A 118 -20.26 -26.96 -8.53
C GLU A 118 -21.55 -27.21 -7.73
N ARG A 119 -21.76 -26.44 -6.67
CA ARG A 119 -23.06 -26.48 -5.93
C ARG A 119 -24.24 -25.92 -6.75
N SER A 120 -23.96 -25.20 -7.85
CA SER A 120 -24.98 -24.76 -8.81
C SER A 120 -25.16 -25.74 -9.99
N GLY A 121 -24.53 -26.92 -9.93
CA GLY A 121 -24.66 -27.99 -10.95
C GLY A 121 -23.69 -27.86 -12.14
N VAL A 122 -22.69 -26.99 -12.07
CA VAL A 122 -21.66 -26.84 -13.12
C VAL A 122 -20.49 -27.79 -12.85
N ILE A 123 -20.00 -28.48 -13.87
CA ILE A 123 -18.83 -29.36 -13.75
C ILE A 123 -17.58 -28.56 -14.16
N VAL A 124 -16.72 -28.27 -13.16
CA VAL A 124 -15.48 -27.52 -13.38
C VAL A 124 -14.32 -28.47 -13.71
N LYS A 125 -13.72 -28.30 -14.91
CA LYS A 125 -12.61 -29.12 -15.41
C LYS A 125 -11.25 -28.53 -15.05
N SER A 126 -11.03 -27.27 -15.38
CA SER A 126 -9.76 -26.60 -15.16
C SER A 126 -9.97 -25.21 -14.56
N ILE A 127 -9.04 -24.80 -13.70
CA ILE A 127 -9.08 -23.53 -12.98
C ILE A 127 -7.77 -22.82 -13.21
N TYR A 128 -7.87 -21.56 -13.67
CA TYR A 128 -6.73 -20.69 -13.95
C TYR A 128 -6.81 -19.45 -13.11
N ILE A 129 -5.66 -19.01 -12.57
CA ILE A 129 -5.45 -17.64 -12.11
C ILE A 129 -4.66 -16.96 -13.20
N VAL A 130 -5.25 -15.92 -13.81
CA VAL A 130 -4.62 -15.11 -14.84
C VAL A 130 -4.08 -13.85 -14.18
N HIS A 131 -2.76 -13.64 -14.23
CA HIS A 131 -2.10 -12.53 -13.56
C HIS A 131 -1.02 -11.91 -14.45
N LEU A 132 -0.54 -10.73 -14.08
CA LEU A 132 0.51 -10.04 -14.83
C LEU A 132 1.84 -10.81 -14.74
N ASN A 133 2.58 -10.83 -15.85
CA ASN A 133 3.96 -11.31 -15.89
C ASN A 133 4.90 -10.20 -15.41
N LYS A 134 5.54 -10.38 -14.26
CA LYS A 134 6.47 -9.41 -13.68
C LYS A 134 7.74 -9.17 -14.53
N GLU A 135 8.07 -10.08 -15.44
CA GLU A 135 9.23 -9.96 -16.33
C GLU A 135 8.87 -9.32 -17.67
N TYR A 136 7.59 -9.12 -17.95
CA TYR A 136 7.17 -8.42 -19.16
C TYR A 136 7.71 -6.99 -19.18
N VAL A 137 8.25 -6.59 -20.31
CA VAL A 137 8.65 -5.21 -20.61
C VAL A 137 7.90 -4.79 -21.86
N ARG A 138 7.12 -3.73 -21.80
CA ARG A 138 6.41 -3.20 -22.96
C ARG A 138 7.40 -2.77 -24.04
N SER A 139 7.13 -3.12 -25.29
CA SER A 139 7.94 -2.78 -26.44
C SER A 139 7.02 -2.67 -27.66
N GLU A 140 7.09 -1.56 -28.40
CA GLU A 140 6.28 -1.30 -29.61
C GLU A 140 4.76 -1.53 -29.39
N GLY A 141 4.27 -1.22 -28.20
CA GLY A 141 2.90 -1.42 -27.79
C GLY A 141 2.70 -2.58 -26.80
N LEU A 142 1.44 -2.92 -26.50
CA LEU A 142 1.08 -3.97 -25.55
C LEU A 142 0.99 -5.32 -26.25
N ASN A 143 1.77 -6.29 -25.80
CA ASN A 143 1.62 -7.70 -26.13
C ASN A 143 0.93 -8.43 -24.97
N ILE A 144 -0.38 -8.66 -25.08
CA ILE A 144 -1.19 -9.26 -24.02
C ILE A 144 -0.77 -10.69 -23.71
N GLY A 145 -0.40 -11.48 -24.74
CA GLY A 145 0.06 -12.86 -24.58
C GLY A 145 1.34 -12.99 -23.75
N GLU A 146 2.25 -12.01 -23.84
CA GLU A 146 3.47 -11.95 -23.05
C GLU A 146 3.25 -11.28 -21.68
N MET A 147 2.35 -10.27 -21.64
CA MET A 147 2.04 -9.53 -20.42
C MET A 147 1.28 -10.38 -19.40
N MET A 148 0.49 -11.38 -19.84
CA MET A 148 -0.34 -12.19 -18.95
C MET A 148 0.25 -13.59 -18.76
N THR A 149 0.17 -14.08 -17.54
CA THR A 149 0.50 -15.47 -17.17
C THR A 149 -0.77 -16.22 -16.81
N PHE A 150 -1.02 -17.35 -17.48
CA PHE A 150 -2.16 -18.23 -17.23
C PHE A 150 -1.69 -19.39 -16.32
N SER A 151 -1.78 -19.23 -15.02
CA SER A 151 -1.36 -20.23 -14.06
C SER A 151 -2.48 -21.25 -13.81
N ILE A 152 -2.24 -22.52 -14.19
CA ILE A 152 -3.17 -23.63 -13.89
C ILE A 152 -3.06 -23.94 -12.39
N VAL A 153 -4.17 -23.82 -11.67
CA VAL A 153 -4.25 -24.03 -10.21
C VAL A 153 -5.27 -25.12 -9.83
N THR A 154 -5.69 -25.93 -10.79
CA THR A 154 -6.72 -26.95 -10.60
C THR A 154 -6.38 -27.89 -9.44
N GLU A 155 -5.15 -28.43 -9.42
CA GLU A 155 -4.71 -29.36 -8.38
C GLU A 155 -4.66 -28.67 -7.01
N GLN A 156 -4.11 -27.45 -6.93
CA GLN A 156 -4.04 -26.69 -5.68
C GLN A 156 -5.44 -26.41 -5.12
N VAL A 157 -6.40 -26.03 -5.99
CA VAL A 157 -7.78 -25.82 -5.58
C VAL A 157 -8.41 -27.12 -5.08
N ARG A 158 -8.22 -28.24 -5.81
CA ARG A 158 -8.78 -29.55 -5.42
C ARG A 158 -8.22 -30.04 -4.07
N ASN A 159 -6.95 -29.75 -3.77
CA ASN A 159 -6.32 -30.12 -2.51
C ASN A 159 -6.89 -29.39 -1.29
N ILE A 160 -7.46 -28.20 -1.45
CA ILE A 160 -8.00 -27.40 -0.33
C ILE A 160 -9.52 -27.26 -0.35
N ILE A 161 -10.20 -27.77 -1.39
CA ILE A 161 -11.64 -27.51 -1.61
C ILE A 161 -12.51 -28.01 -0.46
N ASP A 162 -12.21 -29.18 0.09
CA ASP A 162 -12.99 -29.75 1.20
C ASP A 162 -12.82 -28.91 2.48
N GLU A 163 -11.60 -28.48 2.79
CA GLU A 163 -11.34 -27.59 3.92
C GLU A 163 -12.08 -26.24 3.77
N ILE A 164 -12.01 -25.66 2.57
CA ILE A 164 -12.68 -24.39 2.29
C ILE A 164 -14.21 -24.56 2.29
N ALA A 165 -14.73 -25.66 1.79
CA ALA A 165 -16.16 -25.97 1.80
C ALA A 165 -16.73 -26.01 3.24
N VAL A 166 -16.03 -26.64 4.17
CA VAL A 166 -16.40 -26.62 5.60
C VAL A 166 -16.45 -25.17 6.14
N LYS A 167 -15.44 -24.35 5.82
CA LYS A 167 -15.42 -22.93 6.25
C LYS A 167 -16.56 -22.11 5.62
N VAL A 168 -16.92 -22.40 4.36
CA VAL A 168 -18.08 -21.79 3.68
C VAL A 168 -19.36 -22.14 4.41
N ASP A 169 -19.55 -23.42 4.76
CA ASP A 169 -20.75 -23.85 5.48
C ASP A 169 -20.82 -23.26 6.90
N CYS A 170 -19.68 -23.16 7.59
CA CYS A 170 -19.60 -22.41 8.87
C CYS A 170 -19.94 -20.93 8.71
N ALA A 171 -19.52 -20.28 7.63
CA ALA A 171 -19.84 -18.88 7.37
C ALA A 171 -21.35 -18.70 7.08
N VAL A 172 -21.98 -19.61 6.34
CA VAL A 172 -23.43 -19.61 6.12
C VAL A 172 -24.17 -19.78 7.46
N THR A 173 -23.76 -20.76 8.25
CA THR A 173 -24.36 -20.99 9.59
C THR A 173 -24.23 -19.78 10.50
N LEU A 174 -23.07 -19.11 10.50
CA LEU A 174 -22.88 -17.87 11.26
C LEU A 174 -23.85 -16.76 10.82
N LEU A 175 -24.10 -16.63 9.52
CA LEU A 175 -25.02 -15.63 8.99
C LEU A 175 -26.50 -15.93 9.28
N GLU A 176 -26.84 -17.15 9.68
CA GLU A 176 -28.18 -17.54 10.14
C GLU A 176 -28.42 -17.24 11.63
N GLN A 177 -27.33 -17.01 12.40
CA GLN A 177 -27.43 -16.70 13.82
C GLN A 177 -27.93 -15.26 14.02
N ALA A 178 -29.01 -15.09 14.77
CA ALA A 178 -29.57 -13.78 15.09
C ALA A 178 -28.67 -12.99 16.06
N GLU A 179 -27.95 -13.69 16.92
CA GLU A 179 -27.06 -13.12 17.94
C GLU A 179 -25.74 -13.90 18.00
N ILE A 180 -24.67 -13.22 18.38
CA ILE A 180 -23.35 -13.82 18.64
C ILE A 180 -22.80 -13.27 19.95
N ASP A 181 -21.75 -13.91 20.48
CA ASP A 181 -20.96 -13.31 21.54
C ASP A 181 -20.19 -12.09 21.01
N GLU A 182 -20.47 -10.89 21.52
CA GLU A 182 -19.87 -9.61 21.09
C GLU A 182 -18.73 -9.14 22.02
N THR A 183 -18.25 -9.95 22.97
CA THR A 183 -17.29 -9.53 23.99
C THR A 183 -15.87 -9.27 23.47
N SER A 184 -15.47 -9.92 22.39
CA SER A 184 -14.17 -9.69 21.73
C SER A 184 -14.14 -10.34 20.36
N CYS A 185 -13.08 -10.13 19.59
CA CYS A 185 -12.86 -10.82 18.33
C CYS A 185 -11.45 -11.40 18.22
N SER A 186 -11.26 -12.37 17.31
CA SER A 186 -9.97 -13.05 17.07
C SER A 186 -8.83 -12.10 16.68
N CYS A 187 -9.14 -10.88 16.25
CA CYS A 187 -8.13 -9.89 15.88
C CYS A 187 -7.29 -9.37 17.06
N LEU A 188 -7.68 -9.65 18.31
CA LEU A 188 -6.84 -9.39 19.50
C LEU A 188 -5.45 -10.06 19.42
N GLU A 189 -5.35 -11.20 18.74
CA GLU A 189 -4.10 -11.95 18.59
C GLU A 189 -3.28 -11.51 17.37
N LEU A 190 -3.75 -10.49 16.63
CA LEU A 190 -3.12 -10.01 15.39
C LEU A 190 -2.46 -8.64 15.60
N SER A 191 -1.51 -8.31 14.72
CA SER A 191 -0.94 -6.97 14.68
C SER A 191 -1.96 -5.95 14.20
N LYS A 192 -1.76 -4.66 14.54
CA LYS A 192 -2.65 -3.55 14.19
C LYS A 192 -3.02 -3.49 12.70
N SER A 193 -2.09 -3.84 11.81
CA SER A 193 -2.34 -3.88 10.37
C SER A 193 -3.28 -4.99 9.91
N HIS A 194 -3.54 -5.98 10.76
CA HIS A 194 -4.44 -7.11 10.47
C HIS A 194 -5.73 -7.04 11.29
N HIS A 195 -5.96 -5.96 12.03
CA HIS A 195 -7.23 -5.77 12.72
C HIS A 195 -8.36 -5.61 11.71
N CYS A 196 -9.49 -6.25 11.99
CA CYS A 196 -10.69 -6.05 11.18
C CYS A 196 -11.27 -4.64 11.38
N ALA A 197 -12.10 -4.19 10.45
CA ALA A 197 -12.75 -2.89 10.54
C ALA A 197 -13.52 -2.69 11.87
N SER A 198 -14.11 -3.78 12.40
CA SER A 198 -14.90 -3.76 13.64
C SER A 198 -14.06 -3.99 14.90
N PHE A 199 -12.73 -3.92 14.84
CA PHE A 199 -11.86 -4.20 15.99
C PHE A 199 -12.24 -3.38 17.24
N ASN A 200 -12.40 -2.07 17.09
CA ASN A 200 -12.74 -1.20 18.20
C ASN A 200 -14.17 -1.44 18.74
N TYR A 201 -15.09 -1.92 17.90
CA TYR A 201 -16.43 -2.28 18.33
C TYR A 201 -16.40 -3.48 19.29
N PHE A 202 -15.68 -4.54 18.92
CA PHE A 202 -15.58 -5.76 19.72
C PHE A 202 -14.58 -5.65 20.90
N ASN A 203 -13.70 -4.65 20.88
CA ASN A 203 -12.64 -4.48 21.88
C ASN A 203 -12.56 -3.00 22.32
N PRO A 204 -13.66 -2.44 22.88
CA PRO A 204 -13.73 -1.02 23.24
C PRO A 204 -12.76 -0.63 24.37
N ASP A 205 -12.41 -1.60 25.24
CA ASP A 205 -11.61 -1.39 26.43
C ASP A 205 -10.09 -1.42 26.16
N ILE A 206 -9.66 -1.65 24.90
CA ILE A 206 -8.24 -1.59 24.56
C ILE A 206 -7.73 -0.15 24.67
N PRO A 207 -6.75 0.11 25.56
CA PRO A 207 -6.25 1.47 25.79
C PRO A 207 -5.53 2.05 24.57
N LYS A 208 -5.39 3.36 24.56
CA LYS A 208 -4.62 4.10 23.53
C LYS A 208 -3.67 5.07 24.25
N PRO A 209 -2.35 4.82 24.16
CA PRO A 209 -1.65 3.76 23.42
C PRO A 209 -1.77 2.38 24.06
N SER A 210 -1.48 1.34 23.27
CA SER A 210 -1.50 -0.06 23.70
C SER A 210 -0.31 -0.84 23.13
N ILE A 211 -0.21 -2.13 23.43
CA ILE A 211 0.81 -3.03 22.87
C ILE A 211 0.87 -2.97 21.34
N TYR A 212 -0.23 -2.66 20.65
CA TYR A 212 -0.31 -2.52 19.20
C TYR A 212 0.41 -1.27 18.67
N ASN A 213 0.86 -0.38 19.54
CA ASN A 213 1.71 0.78 19.20
C ASN A 213 3.20 0.46 19.33
N LEU A 214 3.58 -0.72 19.86
CA LEU A 214 4.98 -1.15 19.88
C LEU A 214 5.45 -1.46 18.45
N PRO A 215 6.51 -0.82 17.95
CA PRO A 215 6.95 -0.97 16.57
C PRO A 215 7.40 -2.40 16.30
N ARG A 216 6.97 -2.97 15.17
CA ARG A 216 7.35 -4.31 14.70
C ARG A 216 7.20 -5.39 15.77
N ILE A 217 6.19 -5.29 16.64
CA ILE A 217 5.92 -6.29 17.67
C ILE A 217 5.67 -7.66 17.01
N HIS A 218 6.39 -8.68 17.47
CA HIS A 218 6.26 -10.03 16.93
C HIS A 218 4.94 -10.66 17.38
N LYS A 219 4.30 -11.41 16.47
CA LYS A 219 2.98 -12.01 16.73
C LYS A 219 2.94 -12.86 18.01
N ASN A 220 4.03 -13.57 18.36
CA ASN A 220 4.08 -14.38 19.58
C ASN A 220 4.00 -13.51 20.84
N LYS A 221 4.55 -12.30 20.82
CA LYS A 221 4.40 -11.34 21.93
C LYS A 221 2.98 -10.80 22.03
N ILE A 222 2.37 -10.48 20.89
CA ILE A 222 0.95 -10.07 20.87
C ILE A 222 0.10 -11.19 21.46
N LEU A 223 0.30 -12.43 21.01
CA LEU A 223 -0.42 -13.59 21.50
C LEU A 223 -0.22 -13.81 23.02
N MET A 224 0.99 -13.63 23.52
CA MET A 224 1.29 -13.73 24.96
C MET A 224 0.54 -12.63 25.75
N PHE A 225 0.70 -11.38 25.38
CA PHE A 225 0.08 -10.25 26.08
C PHE A 225 -1.45 -10.30 25.99
N SER A 226 -2.02 -10.66 24.82
CA SER A 226 -3.48 -10.76 24.68
C SER A 226 -4.10 -11.88 25.52
N ARG A 227 -3.44 -13.03 25.65
CA ARG A 227 -3.89 -14.12 26.52
C ARG A 227 -3.85 -13.76 28.00
N GLU A 228 -2.91 -12.91 28.38
CA GLU A 228 -2.77 -12.38 29.75
C GLU A 228 -3.61 -11.11 29.97
N MET A 229 -4.38 -10.67 28.96
CA MET A 229 -5.18 -9.45 28.96
C MET A 229 -4.38 -8.18 29.28
N ARG A 230 -3.08 -8.18 28.97
CA ARG A 230 -2.16 -7.04 29.18
C ARG A 230 -2.04 -6.22 27.91
N PHE A 231 -2.89 -5.24 27.74
CA PHE A 231 -2.91 -4.35 26.58
C PHE A 231 -2.33 -2.97 26.87
N ASP A 232 -2.39 -2.52 28.12
CA ASP A 232 -1.81 -1.23 28.53
C ASP A 232 -0.29 -1.33 28.55
N LEU A 233 0.39 -0.32 27.99
CA LEU A 233 1.86 -0.25 28.01
C LEU A 233 2.39 -0.12 29.44
N ASN A 234 1.61 0.41 30.40
CA ASN A 234 2.01 0.48 31.82
C ASN A 234 2.12 -0.92 32.45
N ASP A 235 1.41 -1.92 31.95
CA ASP A 235 1.43 -3.31 32.44
C ASP A 235 2.58 -4.16 31.87
N ILE A 236 3.35 -3.61 30.96
CA ILE A 236 4.46 -4.30 30.29
C ILE A 236 5.77 -4.01 31.03
N ASP A 237 6.52 -5.06 31.38
CA ASP A 237 7.85 -4.91 31.98
C ASP A 237 8.88 -4.53 30.91
N GLU A 238 9.85 -3.68 31.24
CA GLU A 238 10.90 -3.24 30.32
C GLU A 238 11.77 -4.40 29.83
N SER A 239 11.94 -5.46 30.63
CA SER A 239 12.67 -6.66 30.27
C SER A 239 11.96 -7.50 29.18
N GLU A 240 10.66 -7.29 28.96
CA GLU A 240 9.86 -8.01 27.98
C GLU A 240 9.98 -7.42 26.57
N VAL A 241 10.56 -6.22 26.43
CA VAL A 241 10.74 -5.53 25.15
C VAL A 241 12.20 -5.11 24.97
N SER A 242 12.58 -4.72 23.75
CA SER A 242 13.98 -4.31 23.48
C SER A 242 14.05 -3.33 22.30
N GLY A 243 15.18 -2.65 22.19
CA GLY A 243 15.44 -1.69 21.11
C GLY A 243 14.34 -0.61 21.04
N ASN A 244 13.82 -0.33 19.87
CA ASN A 244 12.81 0.72 19.68
C ASN A 244 11.51 0.48 20.45
N GLN A 245 11.16 -0.77 20.76
CA GLN A 245 10.00 -1.07 21.60
C GLN A 245 10.20 -0.58 23.03
N LEU A 246 11.41 -0.73 23.56
CA LEU A 246 11.76 -0.23 24.90
C LEU A 246 11.64 1.30 24.96
N SER A 247 12.16 2.01 23.97
CA SER A 247 12.06 3.48 23.92
C SER A 247 10.60 3.94 23.83
N VAL A 248 9.75 3.26 23.04
CA VAL A 248 8.31 3.58 22.97
C VAL A 248 7.63 3.28 24.32
N LEU A 249 7.98 2.17 24.98
CA LEU A 249 7.44 1.82 26.30
C LEU A 249 7.83 2.86 27.35
N GLN A 250 9.10 3.27 27.36
CA GLN A 250 9.60 4.31 28.29
C GLN A 250 8.92 5.66 28.04
N ALA A 251 8.77 6.08 26.76
CA ALA A 251 8.05 7.30 26.42
C ALA A 251 6.58 7.25 26.88
N ALA A 252 5.93 6.09 26.78
CA ALA A 252 4.56 5.91 27.27
C ALA A 252 4.48 6.01 28.79
N LYS A 253 5.38 5.35 29.52
CA LYS A 253 5.41 5.36 31.02
C LYS A 253 5.76 6.72 31.59
N THR A 254 6.74 7.42 31.00
CA THR A 254 7.19 8.74 31.47
C THR A 254 6.32 9.89 30.97
N LYS A 255 5.48 9.65 29.94
CA LYS A 255 4.71 10.67 29.21
C LYS A 255 5.60 11.79 28.66
N SER A 256 6.81 11.44 28.28
CA SER A 256 7.83 12.36 27.75
C SER A 256 8.62 11.66 26.66
N PRO A 257 9.11 12.37 25.64
CA PRO A 257 9.93 11.75 24.60
C PRO A 257 11.22 11.16 25.20
N VAL A 258 11.65 10.05 24.63
CA VAL A 258 12.98 9.46 24.91
C VAL A 258 13.96 10.01 23.89
N ILE A 259 14.99 10.71 24.36
CA ILE A 259 16.00 11.35 23.52
C ILE A 259 17.33 10.60 23.70
N ASN A 260 17.96 10.25 22.58
CA ASN A 260 19.31 9.67 22.55
C ASN A 260 20.25 10.65 21.83
N GLU A 261 20.89 11.52 22.63
CA GLU A 261 21.78 12.57 22.14
C GLU A 261 22.90 12.01 21.25
N SER A 262 23.50 10.87 21.63
CA SER A 262 24.58 10.25 20.83
C SER A 262 24.13 9.80 19.42
N ILE A 263 22.84 9.52 19.22
CA ILE A 263 22.30 9.21 17.88
C ILE A 263 22.06 10.50 17.11
N LEU A 264 21.59 11.54 17.77
CA LEU A 264 21.40 12.86 17.15
C LEU A 264 22.76 13.43 16.71
N GLU A 265 23.75 13.46 17.59
CA GLU A 265 25.13 13.88 17.28
C GLU A 265 25.68 13.14 16.06
N LYS A 266 25.61 11.80 16.04
CA LYS A 266 26.07 10.99 14.91
C LYS A 266 25.32 11.26 13.60
N PHE A 267 24.06 11.65 13.67
CA PHE A 267 23.32 12.05 12.48
C PHE A 267 23.86 13.37 11.94
N TYR A 268 24.04 14.36 12.78
CA TYR A 268 24.52 15.68 12.37
C TYR A 268 26.00 15.69 11.98
N ASP A 269 26.84 14.84 12.56
CA ASP A 269 28.24 14.64 12.14
C ASP A 269 28.39 14.24 10.66
N GLN A 270 27.37 13.65 10.06
CA GLN A 270 27.35 13.26 8.64
C GLN A 270 26.95 14.41 7.72
N VAL A 271 26.36 15.48 8.27
CA VAL A 271 25.82 16.60 7.52
C VAL A 271 26.93 17.43 6.89
N LYS A 272 26.78 17.71 5.59
CA LYS A 272 27.69 18.58 4.83
C LYS A 272 26.89 19.56 4.00
N TYR A 273 27.18 20.83 4.14
CA TYR A 273 26.52 21.87 3.33
C TYR A 273 27.12 21.98 1.93
N PRO A 274 26.31 22.40 0.92
CA PRO A 274 24.88 22.71 1.00
C PRO A 274 24.03 21.47 1.31
N LEU A 275 22.84 21.68 1.94
CA LEU A 275 21.87 20.63 2.22
C LEU A 275 20.75 20.68 1.18
N TYR A 276 20.44 19.52 0.62
CA TYR A 276 19.44 19.31 -0.42
C TYR A 276 18.35 18.39 0.13
N PHE A 277 17.19 18.93 0.49
CA PHE A 277 16.04 18.15 0.95
C PHE A 277 15.22 17.73 -0.27
N LEU A 278 15.28 16.45 -0.60
CA LEU A 278 14.75 15.88 -1.85
C LEU A 278 13.63 14.89 -1.58
N ASP A 279 12.57 14.99 -2.36
CA ASP A 279 11.45 14.05 -2.38
C ASP A 279 10.98 13.81 -3.82
N TYR A 280 10.52 12.57 -4.11
CA TYR A 280 10.01 12.15 -5.41
C TYR A 280 8.58 11.66 -5.31
N GLU A 281 7.77 12.06 -6.31
CA GLU A 281 6.49 11.40 -6.55
C GLU A 281 6.56 10.51 -7.79
N THR A 282 5.90 9.35 -7.70
CA THR A 282 5.94 8.33 -8.77
C THR A 282 4.54 7.90 -9.15
N PHE A 283 4.33 7.58 -10.43
CA PHE A 283 3.16 6.82 -10.85
C PHE A 283 3.52 5.37 -11.17
N SER A 284 2.57 4.49 -11.01
CA SER A 284 2.66 3.10 -11.41
C SER A 284 1.30 2.59 -11.89
N SER A 285 1.30 1.64 -12.80
CA SER A 285 0.08 1.04 -13.35
C SER A 285 0.26 -0.46 -13.59
N ALA A 286 -0.82 -1.21 -13.44
CA ALA A 286 -0.88 -2.63 -13.80
C ALA A 286 -0.56 -2.84 -15.28
N ILE A 287 -1.04 -1.94 -16.14
CA ILE A 287 -0.80 -1.95 -17.58
C ILE A 287 0.27 -0.92 -17.87
N PRO A 288 1.50 -1.31 -18.30
CA PRO A 288 2.55 -0.36 -18.60
C PRO A 288 2.12 0.66 -19.67
N MET A 289 2.26 1.94 -19.37
CA MET A 289 1.87 3.02 -20.29
C MET A 289 2.97 3.37 -21.28
N LEU A 290 4.23 3.10 -20.93
CA LEU A 290 5.42 3.51 -21.68
C LEU A 290 6.23 2.29 -22.13
N ASP A 291 6.88 2.38 -23.30
CA ASP A 291 7.82 1.35 -23.75
C ASP A 291 9.07 1.34 -22.86
N GLY A 292 9.66 0.17 -22.68
CA GLY A 292 10.75 -0.06 -21.73
C GLY A 292 10.31 -0.25 -20.27
N VAL A 293 9.01 -0.20 -19.98
CA VAL A 293 8.46 -0.25 -18.61
C VAL A 293 7.76 -1.56 -18.32
N LYS A 294 7.93 -2.07 -17.09
CA LYS A 294 7.26 -3.28 -16.57
C LYS A 294 5.93 -2.92 -15.89
N PRO A 295 4.99 -3.89 -15.72
CA PRO A 295 3.86 -3.74 -14.84
C PRO A 295 4.29 -3.30 -13.43
N TYR A 296 3.59 -2.32 -12.88
CA TYR A 296 3.86 -1.74 -11.56
C TYR A 296 5.26 -1.12 -11.36
N ALA A 297 6.02 -0.86 -12.42
CA ALA A 297 7.23 -0.05 -12.31
C ALA A 297 6.86 1.36 -11.83
N HIS A 298 7.60 1.87 -10.86
CA HIS A 298 7.45 3.22 -10.36
C HIS A 298 8.22 4.20 -11.24
N ILE A 299 7.52 5.06 -11.95
CA ILE A 299 8.12 6.07 -12.82
C ILE A 299 8.03 7.42 -12.11
N PRO A 300 9.15 8.05 -11.74
CA PRO A 300 9.15 9.39 -11.17
C PRO A 300 8.58 10.38 -12.17
N PHE A 301 7.64 11.21 -11.70
CA PHE A 301 7.02 12.26 -12.51
C PHE A 301 7.16 13.65 -11.90
N GLN A 302 7.58 13.71 -10.64
CA GLN A 302 7.73 14.96 -9.90
C GLN A 302 8.90 14.84 -8.92
N PHE A 303 9.61 15.95 -8.72
CA PHE A 303 10.42 16.17 -7.53
C PHE A 303 10.19 17.54 -6.92
N SER A 304 10.45 17.62 -5.62
CA SER A 304 10.63 18.88 -4.89
C SER A 304 12.00 18.87 -4.22
N LEU A 305 12.66 20.02 -4.19
CA LEU A 305 13.99 20.21 -3.65
C LEU A 305 14.08 21.52 -2.89
N HIS A 306 14.27 21.48 -1.56
CA HIS A 306 14.66 22.65 -0.79
C HIS A 306 16.18 22.63 -0.54
N VAL A 307 16.82 23.82 -0.60
CA VAL A 307 18.28 23.91 -0.43
C VAL A 307 18.62 24.93 0.64
N ILE A 308 19.41 24.50 1.65
CA ILE A 308 20.09 25.37 2.60
C ILE A 308 21.54 25.48 2.15
N PRO A 309 22.00 26.66 1.66
CA PRO A 309 23.29 26.78 0.96
C PRO A 309 24.51 26.65 1.89
N ARG A 310 24.39 27.00 3.15
CA ARG A 310 25.47 26.93 4.16
C ARG A 310 24.92 26.86 5.57
N GLU A 311 25.72 26.40 6.49
CA GLU A 311 25.40 26.37 7.92
C GLU A 311 24.96 27.75 8.43
N GLY A 312 23.92 27.77 9.26
CA GLY A 312 23.34 28.99 9.83
C GLY A 312 22.68 29.94 8.80
N SER A 313 22.48 29.50 7.56
CA SER A 313 21.79 30.33 6.56
C SER A 313 20.29 30.40 6.82
N GLU A 314 19.74 31.64 6.81
CA GLU A 314 18.31 31.86 6.75
C GLU A 314 17.73 31.74 5.32
N GLU A 315 18.62 31.74 4.31
CA GLU A 315 18.23 31.57 2.92
C GLU A 315 17.77 30.13 2.68
N LEU A 316 16.56 29.98 2.14
CA LEU A 316 15.99 28.70 1.72
C LEU A 316 15.59 28.84 0.26
N GLN A 317 16.25 28.08 -0.61
CA GLN A 317 15.91 28.03 -2.04
C GLN A 317 14.97 26.84 -2.27
N HIS A 318 14.12 26.95 -3.30
CA HIS A 318 13.21 25.86 -3.71
C HIS A 318 13.22 25.67 -5.22
N PHE A 319 13.35 24.41 -5.62
CA PHE A 319 13.30 23.95 -7.01
C PHE A 319 12.31 22.80 -7.12
N GLU A 320 11.62 22.72 -8.24
CA GLU A 320 10.64 21.67 -8.48
C GLU A 320 10.55 21.33 -9.97
N TYR A 321 10.02 20.15 -10.24
CA TYR A 321 9.65 19.69 -11.56
C TYR A 321 8.37 18.86 -11.44
N LEU A 322 7.49 18.97 -12.42
CA LEU A 322 6.31 18.15 -12.59
C LEU A 322 6.13 17.87 -14.09
N ALA A 323 6.14 16.59 -14.46
CA ALA A 323 5.92 16.14 -15.84
C ALA A 323 4.54 16.57 -16.35
N ASP A 324 4.46 16.94 -17.62
CA ASP A 324 3.19 17.33 -18.25
C ASP A 324 2.35 16.13 -18.68
N GLY A 325 2.97 14.97 -18.86
CA GLY A 325 2.32 13.74 -19.30
C GLY A 325 2.99 12.49 -18.74
N ALA A 326 2.45 11.33 -19.08
CA ALA A 326 3.12 10.07 -18.79
C ALA A 326 4.35 9.96 -19.71
N GLU A 327 5.52 10.12 -19.17
CA GLU A 327 6.81 10.11 -19.85
C GLU A 327 7.92 9.52 -18.98
N LEU A 328 9.00 9.09 -19.62
CA LEU A 328 10.18 8.64 -18.89
C LEU A 328 10.96 9.86 -18.35
N PRO A 329 11.58 9.78 -17.16
CA PRO A 329 11.98 10.94 -16.35
C PRO A 329 13.29 11.64 -16.81
N ILE A 330 13.58 11.74 -18.13
CA ILE A 330 14.84 12.34 -18.60
C ILE A 330 14.91 13.84 -18.30
N GLU A 331 13.84 14.59 -18.59
CA GLU A 331 13.80 16.03 -18.32
C GLU A 331 13.87 16.32 -16.80
N MET A 332 13.25 15.47 -16.00
CA MET A 332 13.34 15.55 -14.54
C MET A 332 14.80 15.39 -14.08
N ILE A 333 15.53 14.42 -14.60
CA ILE A 333 16.95 14.18 -14.26
C ILE A 333 17.80 15.37 -14.68
N GLU A 334 17.59 15.93 -15.88
CA GLU A 334 18.31 17.11 -16.37
C GLU A 334 18.04 18.32 -15.48
N ARG A 335 16.80 18.53 -15.07
CA ARG A 335 16.45 19.59 -14.13
C ARG A 335 17.11 19.42 -12.77
N MET A 336 17.21 18.17 -12.26
CA MET A 336 17.95 17.87 -11.03
C MET A 336 19.44 18.17 -11.17
N GLN A 337 20.08 17.88 -12.31
CA GLN A 337 21.48 18.19 -12.58
C GLN A 337 21.76 19.70 -12.53
N ASP A 338 20.79 20.53 -12.95
CA ASP A 338 20.90 22.00 -12.86
C ASP A 338 20.85 22.54 -11.43
N CYS A 339 20.15 21.82 -10.53
CA CYS A 339 19.87 22.28 -9.17
C CYS A 339 20.77 21.68 -8.09
N ILE A 340 21.33 20.49 -8.31
CA ILE A 340 22.12 19.74 -7.33
C ILE A 340 23.61 19.78 -7.70
N GLY A 341 24.41 20.46 -6.86
CA GLY A 341 25.85 20.51 -7.03
C GLY A 341 26.57 19.19 -6.67
N SER A 342 27.87 19.14 -6.95
CA SER A 342 28.71 17.96 -6.73
C SER A 342 29.15 17.74 -5.26
N THR A 343 28.75 18.62 -4.34
CA THR A 343 29.09 18.55 -2.92
C THR A 343 27.85 18.73 -2.06
N GLY A 344 27.98 18.48 -0.75
CA GLY A 344 26.89 18.61 0.19
C GLY A 344 26.10 17.32 0.39
N SER A 345 25.23 17.29 1.38
CA SER A 345 24.39 16.13 1.70
C SER A 345 22.99 16.27 1.09
N LEU A 346 22.49 15.17 0.53
CA LEU A 346 21.06 15.05 0.25
C LEU A 346 20.36 14.50 1.50
N VAL A 347 19.17 15.00 1.77
CA VAL A 347 18.33 14.60 2.90
C VAL A 347 16.99 14.16 2.35
N SER A 348 16.55 12.95 2.69
CA SER A 348 15.21 12.48 2.37
C SER A 348 14.56 11.82 3.59
N TRP A 349 13.26 11.60 3.49
CA TRP A 349 12.51 10.81 4.46
C TRP A 349 12.34 9.40 3.93
N HIS A 350 13.03 8.41 4.56
CA HIS A 350 13.07 7.03 4.09
C HIS A 350 13.86 6.85 2.79
N LYS A 351 15.12 7.29 2.79
CA LYS A 351 16.04 7.35 1.62
C LYS A 351 16.11 6.11 0.72
N SER A 352 15.65 4.95 1.21
CA SER A 352 15.65 3.73 0.40
C SER A 352 14.70 3.82 -0.80
N PHE A 353 13.66 4.63 -0.72
CA PHE A 353 12.73 4.86 -1.84
C PHE A 353 13.44 5.66 -2.95
N GLU A 354 14.01 6.83 -2.63
CA GLU A 354 14.71 7.69 -3.59
C GLU A 354 15.91 6.97 -4.22
N ASN A 355 16.71 6.27 -3.40
CA ASN A 355 17.86 5.49 -3.90
C ASN A 355 17.44 4.38 -4.86
N THR A 356 16.28 3.75 -4.63
CA THR A 356 15.75 2.76 -5.56
C THR A 356 15.34 3.42 -6.88
N ARG A 357 14.67 4.58 -6.82
CA ARG A 357 14.30 5.34 -8.04
C ARG A 357 15.53 5.80 -8.80
N ASN A 358 16.54 6.34 -8.11
CA ASN A 358 17.81 6.74 -8.74
C ASN A 358 18.48 5.57 -9.47
N LYS A 359 18.53 4.40 -8.83
CA LYS A 359 19.09 3.20 -9.47
C LYS A 359 18.28 2.79 -10.72
N GLU A 360 16.96 2.81 -10.66
CA GLU A 360 16.09 2.46 -11.79
C GLU A 360 16.23 3.47 -12.94
N MET A 361 16.28 4.77 -12.63
CA MET A 361 16.57 5.82 -13.62
C MET A 361 17.96 5.65 -14.24
N GLY A 362 18.98 5.27 -13.46
CA GLY A 362 20.32 5.01 -13.97
C GLY A 362 20.39 3.78 -14.89
N VAL A 363 19.51 2.81 -14.73
CA VAL A 363 19.36 1.69 -15.69
C VAL A 363 18.71 2.15 -16.98
N LEU A 364 17.71 3.02 -16.92
CA LEU A 364 17.03 3.58 -18.11
C LEU A 364 17.95 4.54 -18.87
N TYR A 365 18.80 5.31 -18.17
CA TYR A 365 19.68 6.33 -18.74
C TYR A 365 21.13 6.11 -18.23
N PRO A 366 21.89 5.22 -18.87
CA PRO A 366 23.27 4.90 -18.45
C PRO A 366 24.22 6.11 -18.45
N ASP A 367 23.98 7.10 -19.29
CA ASP A 367 24.74 8.36 -19.34
C ASP A 367 24.47 9.29 -18.14
N LYS A 368 23.40 9.08 -17.42
CA LYS A 368 23.03 9.79 -16.18
C LYS A 368 23.40 9.02 -14.91
N PHE A 369 23.89 7.78 -15.05
CA PHE A 369 24.14 6.87 -13.92
C PHE A 369 25.09 7.48 -12.88
N ASP A 370 26.21 8.09 -13.30
CA ASP A 370 27.19 8.65 -12.37
C ASP A 370 26.60 9.75 -11.49
N PHE A 371 25.78 10.63 -12.04
CA PHE A 371 25.05 11.65 -11.28
C PHE A 371 24.07 11.03 -10.29
N LEU A 372 23.23 10.12 -10.73
CA LEU A 372 22.20 9.46 -9.90
C LEU A 372 22.81 8.62 -8.78
N ASN A 373 23.95 7.99 -9.05
CA ASN A 373 24.71 7.25 -8.04
C ASN A 373 25.41 8.20 -7.04
N ASP A 374 25.95 9.33 -7.50
CA ASP A 374 26.57 10.33 -6.62
C ASP A 374 25.54 10.88 -5.61
N ILE A 375 24.36 11.34 -6.06
CA ILE A 375 23.33 11.83 -5.16
C ILE A 375 22.86 10.75 -4.19
N SER A 376 22.77 9.48 -4.60
CA SER A 376 22.41 8.36 -3.74
C SER A 376 23.44 8.10 -2.64
N THR A 377 24.74 8.21 -2.95
CA THR A 377 25.81 7.98 -1.98
C THR A 377 25.92 9.09 -0.93
N ARG A 378 25.53 10.31 -1.28
CA ARG A 378 25.52 11.48 -0.38
C ARG A 378 24.21 11.59 0.42
N MET A 379 23.23 10.71 0.20
CA MET A 379 21.92 10.79 0.81
C MET A 379 21.91 10.26 2.24
N ILE A 380 21.41 11.06 3.17
CA ILE A 380 21.15 10.74 4.57
C ILE A 380 19.65 10.62 4.82
N ASP A 381 19.26 9.79 5.78
CA ASP A 381 17.87 9.49 6.09
C ASP A 381 17.41 10.24 7.35
N LEU A 382 16.58 11.27 7.18
CA LEU A 382 16.08 12.06 8.32
C LEU A 382 15.17 11.25 9.23
N GLU A 383 14.48 10.23 8.72
CA GLU A 383 13.65 9.32 9.51
C GLU A 383 14.48 8.58 10.58
N ASP A 384 15.79 8.39 10.38
CA ASP A 384 16.65 7.68 11.33
C ASP A 384 16.72 8.35 12.71
N ILE A 385 16.55 9.68 12.77
CA ILE A 385 16.40 10.43 14.03
C ILE A 385 15.21 9.86 14.83
N PHE A 386 14.08 9.63 14.17
CA PHE A 386 12.82 9.21 14.83
C PHE A 386 12.72 7.71 15.05
N LYS A 387 13.55 6.93 14.38
CA LYS A 387 13.63 5.49 14.65
C LYS A 387 14.32 5.19 16.00
N LYS A 388 15.31 5.99 16.41
CA LYS A 388 16.15 5.66 17.56
C LYS A 388 16.64 6.88 18.37
N GLY A 389 16.70 8.06 17.77
CA GLY A 389 17.25 9.27 18.39
C GLY A 389 16.22 10.04 19.20
N TYR A 390 15.00 10.15 18.70
CA TYR A 390 13.89 10.83 19.34
C TYR A 390 12.60 10.00 19.20
N VAL A 391 12.13 9.45 20.30
CA VAL A 391 10.95 8.57 20.31
C VAL A 391 9.87 9.19 21.17
N ASP A 392 8.73 9.52 20.55
CA ASP A 392 7.57 10.06 21.22
C ASP A 392 6.35 9.15 21.04
N ILE A 393 5.59 8.96 22.11
CA ILE A 393 4.37 8.13 22.07
C ILE A 393 3.28 8.77 21.21
N ALA A 394 3.28 10.09 21.03
CA ALA A 394 2.36 10.83 20.17
C ALA A 394 2.47 10.43 18.69
N PHE A 395 3.61 9.86 18.26
CA PHE A 395 3.75 9.30 16.90
C PHE A 395 2.89 8.05 16.67
N GLY A 396 2.31 7.50 17.72
CA GLY A 396 1.42 6.34 17.64
C GLY A 396 2.10 5.04 17.18
N GLY A 397 3.43 4.94 17.37
CA GLY A 397 4.27 3.81 16.97
C GLY A 397 4.71 3.83 15.49
N SER A 398 4.56 4.96 14.80
CA SER A 398 4.96 5.17 13.41
C SER A 398 5.99 6.30 13.30
N THR A 399 6.95 6.15 12.40
CA THR A 399 7.95 7.18 12.05
C THR A 399 7.64 7.88 10.71
N SER A 400 6.44 7.69 10.17
CA SER A 400 6.01 8.43 8.98
C SER A 400 6.04 9.94 9.21
N ILE A 401 6.52 10.72 8.25
CA ILE A 401 6.56 12.19 8.35
C ILE A 401 5.20 12.79 8.73
N LYS A 402 4.09 12.22 8.27
CA LYS A 402 2.71 12.62 8.58
C LYS A 402 2.31 12.38 10.04
N LYS A 403 3.05 11.55 10.78
CA LYS A 403 2.88 11.32 12.22
C LYS A 403 3.87 12.12 13.05
N VAL A 404 5.04 12.38 12.49
CA VAL A 404 6.11 13.15 13.16
C VAL A 404 5.86 14.65 13.04
N LEU A 405 5.56 15.16 11.84
CA LEU A 405 5.39 16.59 11.59
C LEU A 405 4.41 17.28 12.55
N PRO A 406 3.17 16.80 12.77
CA PRO A 406 2.23 17.47 13.65
C PRO A 406 2.69 17.58 15.12
N VAL A 407 3.61 16.71 15.53
CA VAL A 407 4.15 16.68 16.90
C VAL A 407 5.35 17.62 17.02
N ILE A 408 6.23 17.62 16.03
CA ILE A 408 7.49 18.38 16.06
C ILE A 408 7.33 19.83 15.57
N VAL A 409 6.48 20.02 14.54
CA VAL A 409 6.25 21.31 13.87
C VAL A 409 4.74 21.49 13.69
N PRO A 410 3.98 21.71 14.79
CA PRO A 410 2.51 21.76 14.76
C PRO A 410 1.93 22.89 13.92
N GLU A 411 2.75 23.89 13.56
CA GLU A 411 2.39 24.99 12.66
C GLU A 411 2.29 24.56 11.17
N LEU A 412 2.84 23.39 10.81
CA LEU A 412 2.70 22.81 9.48
C LEU A 412 1.78 21.59 9.50
N SER A 413 0.87 21.49 8.53
CA SER A 413 -0.10 20.40 8.45
C SER A 413 -0.44 20.06 7.01
N TYR A 414 -0.68 18.78 6.74
CA TYR A 414 -1.28 18.28 5.50
C TYR A 414 -2.82 18.37 5.51
N ASP A 415 -3.41 18.80 6.63
CA ASP A 415 -4.86 18.95 6.74
C ASP A 415 -5.35 20.00 5.74
N ASN A 416 -6.48 19.70 5.10
CA ASN A 416 -7.08 20.52 4.04
C ASN A 416 -6.37 20.50 2.67
N MET A 417 -5.26 19.81 2.49
CA MET A 417 -4.69 19.57 1.16
C MET A 417 -5.59 18.63 0.35
N LYS A 418 -5.71 18.87 -0.95
CA LYS A 418 -6.46 17.99 -1.87
C LYS A 418 -5.67 16.72 -2.19
N VAL A 419 -4.37 16.88 -2.39
CA VAL A 419 -3.39 15.80 -2.44
C VAL A 419 -2.73 15.78 -1.07
N ALA A 420 -2.94 14.73 -0.30
CA ALA A 420 -2.49 14.65 1.09
C ALA A 420 -1.56 13.44 1.36
N ASN A 421 -1.28 12.65 0.34
CA ASN A 421 -0.36 11.51 0.41
C ASN A 421 0.08 11.07 -1.00
N GLY A 422 1.14 10.27 -1.10
CA GLY A 422 1.69 9.80 -2.37
C GLY A 422 0.71 8.99 -3.23
N THR A 423 -0.29 8.32 -2.64
CA THR A 423 -1.34 7.63 -3.41
C THR A 423 -2.32 8.62 -4.04
N ASP A 424 -2.65 9.71 -3.34
CA ASP A 424 -3.45 10.79 -3.91
C ASP A 424 -2.68 11.53 -5.02
N ALA A 425 -1.34 11.71 -4.85
CA ALA A 425 -0.47 12.30 -5.89
C ALA A 425 -0.44 11.44 -7.15
N MET A 426 -0.30 10.13 -7.00
CA MET A 426 -0.33 9.16 -8.11
C MET A 426 -1.68 9.20 -8.85
N GLU A 427 -2.79 9.27 -8.14
CA GLU A 427 -4.13 9.37 -8.74
C GLU A 427 -4.31 10.72 -9.45
N ALA A 428 -3.95 11.82 -8.78
CA ALA A 428 -4.03 13.17 -9.34
C ALA A 428 -3.23 13.26 -10.65
N PHE A 429 -2.02 12.69 -10.68
CA PHE A 429 -1.20 12.64 -11.90
C PHE A 429 -1.86 11.80 -13.00
N THR A 430 -2.35 10.60 -12.68
CA THR A 430 -3.02 9.73 -13.66
C THR A 430 -4.22 10.45 -14.29
N ARG A 431 -5.05 11.11 -13.45
CA ARG A 431 -6.19 11.90 -13.91
C ARG A 431 -5.75 13.11 -14.73
N MET A 432 -4.71 13.82 -14.30
CA MET A 432 -4.17 14.99 -15.01
C MET A 432 -3.74 14.64 -16.43
N VAL A 433 -3.07 13.48 -16.63
CA VAL A 433 -2.61 13.02 -17.94
C VAL A 433 -3.77 12.74 -18.90
N GLU A 434 -4.91 12.26 -18.39
CA GLU A 434 -6.10 11.94 -19.20
C GLU A 434 -6.94 13.19 -19.54
N LEU A 435 -6.75 14.33 -18.82
CA LEU A 435 -7.52 15.54 -19.02
C LEU A 435 -6.94 16.42 -20.14
N PRO A 436 -7.81 17.05 -20.96
CA PRO A 436 -7.37 18.12 -21.87
C PRO A 436 -6.90 19.34 -21.08
N ASP A 437 -6.15 20.22 -21.76
CA ASP A 437 -5.76 21.50 -21.17
C ASP A 437 -6.97 22.30 -20.71
N GLY A 438 -6.93 22.77 -19.46
CA GLY A 438 -8.03 23.49 -18.84
C GLY A 438 -7.84 23.75 -17.35
N LEU A 439 -8.84 24.37 -16.74
CA LEU A 439 -8.79 24.76 -15.32
C LEU A 439 -8.61 23.56 -14.38
N GLU A 440 -9.25 22.45 -14.67
CA GLU A 440 -9.17 21.24 -13.83
C GLU A 440 -7.75 20.65 -13.85
N ARG A 441 -7.16 20.51 -15.05
CA ARG A 441 -5.77 20.04 -15.20
C ARG A 441 -4.78 20.95 -14.47
N LYS A 442 -4.95 22.28 -14.62
CA LYS A 442 -4.12 23.28 -13.93
C LYS A 442 -4.24 23.16 -12.42
N LYS A 443 -5.45 22.97 -11.91
CA LYS A 443 -5.69 22.79 -10.48
C LYS A 443 -5.01 21.54 -9.91
N LEU A 444 -5.07 20.41 -10.63
CA LEU A 444 -4.37 19.20 -10.21
C LEU A 444 -2.85 19.40 -10.16
N LYS A 445 -2.27 20.13 -11.13
CA LYS A 445 -0.84 20.49 -11.12
C LYS A 445 -0.48 21.29 -9.87
N GLU A 446 -1.27 22.35 -9.57
CA GLU A 446 -1.05 23.19 -8.39
C GLU A 446 -1.13 22.36 -7.10
N ASP A 447 -2.16 21.51 -6.95
CA ASP A 447 -2.36 20.68 -5.77
C ASP A 447 -1.21 19.67 -5.57
N MET A 448 -0.66 19.07 -6.64
CA MET A 448 0.51 18.17 -6.58
C MET A 448 1.80 18.91 -6.24
N LEU A 449 2.04 20.08 -6.85
CA LEU A 449 3.23 20.88 -6.56
C LEU A 449 3.22 21.35 -5.10
N GLU A 450 2.09 21.80 -4.60
CA GLU A 450 1.92 22.24 -3.20
C GLU A 450 2.20 21.09 -2.22
N TYR A 451 1.71 19.88 -2.51
CA TYR A 451 1.92 18.70 -1.68
C TYR A 451 3.40 18.30 -1.60
N CYS A 452 4.07 18.05 -2.72
CA CYS A 452 5.46 17.64 -2.74
C CYS A 452 6.41 18.73 -2.16
N LYS A 453 6.07 20.01 -2.38
CA LYS A 453 6.77 21.14 -1.75
C LYS A 453 6.65 21.10 -0.23
N LEU A 454 5.47 20.76 0.30
CA LEU A 454 5.28 20.64 1.75
C LEU A 454 6.09 19.49 2.33
N ASP A 455 6.21 18.34 1.63
CA ASP A 455 7.01 17.20 2.10
C ASP A 455 8.47 17.60 2.32
N THR A 456 9.08 18.30 1.37
CA THR A 456 10.46 18.77 1.50
C THR A 456 10.61 19.94 2.51
N LEU A 457 9.64 20.86 2.59
CA LEU A 457 9.63 21.90 3.60
C LEU A 457 9.49 21.33 5.02
N ALA A 458 8.66 20.31 5.19
CA ALA A 458 8.51 19.61 6.46
C ALA A 458 9.84 19.01 6.94
N MET A 459 10.61 18.40 6.02
CA MET A 459 11.94 17.90 6.33
C MET A 459 12.89 19.03 6.78
N VAL A 460 12.88 20.18 6.12
CA VAL A 460 13.66 21.36 6.50
C VAL A 460 13.32 21.82 7.91
N GLU A 461 12.05 21.99 8.21
CA GLU A 461 11.62 22.52 9.50
C GLU A 461 11.85 21.51 10.64
N ILE A 462 11.63 20.22 10.38
CA ILE A 462 12.00 19.15 11.33
C ILE A 462 13.52 19.17 11.57
N PHE A 463 14.35 19.24 10.53
CA PHE A 463 15.81 19.28 10.65
C PHE A 463 16.24 20.45 11.54
N LYS A 464 15.78 21.66 11.27
CA LYS A 464 16.11 22.85 12.06
C LYS A 464 15.71 22.75 13.55
N LYS A 465 14.56 22.10 13.84
CA LYS A 465 14.10 21.90 15.22
C LYS A 465 15.08 21.04 16.04
N PHE A 466 15.78 20.10 15.39
CA PHE A 466 16.71 19.21 16.06
C PHE A 466 18.16 19.73 16.10
N GLU A 467 18.55 20.71 15.27
CA GLU A 467 19.87 21.38 15.39
C GLU A 467 20.11 21.98 16.78
N GLN A 468 19.06 22.37 17.49
CA GLN A 468 19.17 22.94 18.84
C GLN A 468 19.54 21.91 19.94
N TYR A 469 19.51 20.62 19.63
CA TYR A 469 19.87 19.54 20.58
C TYR A 469 21.36 19.14 20.47
N ILE A 470 22.13 19.83 19.65
CA ILE A 470 23.58 19.64 19.43
C ILE A 470 24.33 20.88 19.84
#